data_5b6b0085756fcdecedc411c354ec43f8
#
_entry.id   5b6b0085756fcdecedc411c354ec43f8
#
_cell.length_a   1.000
_cell.length_b   1.000
_cell.length_c   1.000
_cell.angle_alpha   90.00
_cell.angle_beta   90.00
_cell.angle_gamma   90.00
#
_symmetry.space_group_name_H-M   'P 1'
#
loop_
_entity.id
_entity.type
_entity.pdbx_description
1 polymer ?
#
loop_
_entity_poly.entity_id
_entity_poly.type
_entity_poly.pdbx_seq_one_letter_code
_entity_poly.pdbx_strand_id
1 'polypeptide(L)'
;MDGPGGGRFETPDDLVAAVSALWPGGGRPLVVCTGGEPLLQLDARLIDALHAAGFDIAVETNGTLAAPDGIDWITVSPKGKAPVVQRSGHELKLVFPQPGLDPADYLGWDFKRFSLQPMDGDAMMENAQAAFEYCITHPQWTLSLQTHKWIGAP
;
A
#
# COMPACT_ATOMS: atom_id res chain seq x y z
N MET A 1 13.73 -12.97 -2.71
CA MET A 1 13.87 -11.85 -1.75
C MET A 1 14.09 -12.49 -0.40
N ASP A 2 15.30 -12.45 0.10
CA ASP A 2 15.69 -13.19 1.29
C ASP A 2 16.09 -12.20 2.40
N GLY A 3 15.11 -11.35 2.79
CA GLY A 3 15.26 -10.51 3.98
C GLY A 3 15.21 -11.38 5.25
N PRO A 4 15.62 -10.83 6.42
CA PRO A 4 15.47 -11.51 7.69
C PRO A 4 14.01 -11.93 7.89
N GLY A 5 13.76 -13.23 8.13
CA GLY A 5 12.40 -13.81 8.23
C GLY A 5 11.71 -14.09 6.90
N GLY A 6 12.36 -13.79 5.75
CA GLY A 6 11.83 -14.13 4.43
C GLY A 6 11.90 -15.63 4.16
N GLY A 7 10.94 -16.14 3.38
CA GLY A 7 10.88 -17.56 3.03
C GLY A 7 9.88 -17.83 1.92
N ARG A 8 9.86 -19.09 1.48
CA ARG A 8 8.79 -19.62 0.65
C ARG A 8 7.87 -20.44 1.54
N PHE A 9 6.57 -20.20 1.41
CA PHE A 9 5.53 -20.91 2.12
C PHE A 9 4.74 -21.72 1.10
N GLU A 10 4.56 -23.01 1.37
CA GLU A 10 3.89 -23.92 0.45
C GLU A 10 2.36 -23.82 0.56
N THR A 11 1.89 -23.46 1.75
CA THR A 11 0.46 -23.32 2.04
C THR A 11 0.15 -21.96 2.69
N PRO A 12 -1.10 -21.48 2.59
CA PRO A 12 -1.56 -20.31 3.36
C PRO A 12 -1.35 -20.49 4.86
N ASP A 13 -1.58 -21.67 5.40
CA ASP A 13 -1.45 -21.96 6.83
C ASP A 13 0.00 -21.80 7.32
N ASP A 14 0.98 -22.20 6.51
CA ASP A 14 2.40 -21.99 6.83
C ASP A 14 2.74 -20.50 6.92
N LEU A 15 2.24 -19.71 6.00
CA LEU A 15 2.43 -18.26 6.02
C LEU A 15 1.73 -17.63 7.23
N VAL A 16 0.49 -18.01 7.49
CA VAL A 16 -0.29 -17.54 8.65
C VAL A 16 0.41 -17.88 9.96
N ALA A 17 0.94 -19.09 10.10
CA ALA A 17 1.70 -19.49 11.28
C ALA A 17 2.96 -18.61 11.47
N ALA A 18 3.67 -18.34 10.38
CA ALA A 18 4.87 -17.51 10.40
C ALA A 18 4.56 -16.05 10.82
N VAL A 19 3.52 -15.42 10.24
CA VAL A 19 3.17 -14.03 10.60
C VAL A 19 2.57 -13.96 12.01
N SER A 20 1.81 -14.99 12.44
CA SER A 20 1.25 -15.07 13.80
C SER A 20 2.35 -15.13 14.86
N ALA A 21 3.45 -15.83 14.57
CA ALA A 21 4.59 -15.91 15.48
C ALA A 21 5.31 -14.56 15.69
N LEU A 22 5.14 -13.61 14.78
CA LEU A 22 5.71 -12.25 14.89
C LEU A 22 4.81 -11.29 15.66
N TRP A 23 3.53 -11.63 15.88
CA TRP A 23 2.60 -10.76 16.60
C TRP A 23 2.82 -10.88 18.12
N PRO A 24 3.19 -9.78 18.79
CA PRO A 24 3.49 -9.82 20.22
C PRO A 24 2.23 -9.91 21.10
N GLY A 25 1.04 -9.88 20.49
CA GLY A 25 -0.23 -9.84 21.19
C GLY A 25 -0.73 -8.42 21.45
N GLY A 26 -1.97 -8.34 21.93
CA GLY A 26 -2.66 -7.07 22.19
C GLY A 26 -3.38 -6.50 20.97
N GLY A 27 -4.69 -6.33 21.08
CA GLY A 27 -5.53 -5.81 19.99
C GLY A 27 -5.69 -6.76 18.81
N ARG A 28 -6.31 -6.26 17.74
CA ARG A 28 -6.50 -6.99 16.49
C ARG A 28 -5.29 -6.77 15.57
N PRO A 29 -4.60 -7.83 15.12
CA PRO A 29 -3.44 -7.70 14.28
C PRO A 29 -3.81 -7.26 12.86
N LEU A 30 -2.95 -6.42 12.24
CA LEU A 30 -3.04 -6.04 10.85
C LEU A 30 -1.86 -6.62 10.09
N VAL A 31 -2.13 -7.34 9.01
CA VAL A 31 -1.11 -7.73 8.04
C VAL A 31 -1.17 -6.80 6.83
N VAL A 32 -0.01 -6.25 6.44
CA VAL A 32 0.11 -5.42 5.25
C VAL A 32 0.81 -6.22 4.15
N CYS A 33 0.06 -6.58 3.12
CA CYS A 33 0.59 -7.26 1.94
C CYS A 33 1.15 -6.20 0.98
N THR A 34 2.47 -6.19 0.83
CA THR A 34 3.19 -5.24 -0.01
C THR A 34 4.38 -5.92 -0.70
N GLY A 35 5.25 -5.17 -1.36
CA GLY A 35 6.45 -5.69 -2.02
C GLY A 35 6.42 -5.43 -3.51
N GLY A 36 6.67 -6.45 -4.37
CA GLY A 36 6.54 -6.33 -5.83
C GLY A 36 5.09 -5.97 -6.22
N GLU A 37 4.32 -6.97 -6.64
CA GLU A 37 2.86 -6.83 -6.78
C GLU A 37 2.20 -7.93 -5.95
N PRO A 38 1.62 -7.60 -4.78
CA PRO A 38 1.08 -8.61 -3.86
C PRO A 38 -0.12 -9.36 -4.43
N LEU A 39 -0.90 -8.74 -5.33
CA LEU A 39 -2.07 -9.39 -5.93
C LEU A 39 -1.72 -10.55 -6.88
N LEU A 40 -0.43 -10.77 -7.18
CA LEU A 40 0.03 -11.98 -7.85
C LEU A 40 -0.01 -13.22 -6.95
N GLN A 41 -0.07 -13.05 -5.62
CA GLN A 41 0.03 -14.13 -4.64
C GLN A 41 -1.12 -14.12 -3.63
N LEU A 42 -1.74 -12.96 -3.38
CA LEU A 42 -2.84 -12.82 -2.43
C LEU A 42 -4.13 -13.33 -3.08
N ASP A 43 -4.49 -14.56 -2.79
CA ASP A 43 -5.71 -15.21 -3.25
C ASP A 43 -6.76 -15.36 -2.13
N ALA A 44 -7.96 -15.83 -2.49
CA ALA A 44 -9.06 -16.01 -1.54
C ALA A 44 -8.70 -16.98 -0.40
N ARG A 45 -7.89 -18.02 -0.68
CA ARG A 45 -7.51 -19.00 0.35
C ARG A 45 -6.62 -18.37 1.42
N LEU A 46 -5.67 -17.53 1.01
CA LEU A 46 -4.80 -16.82 1.94
C LEU A 46 -5.59 -15.78 2.74
N ILE A 47 -6.52 -15.07 2.10
CA ILE A 47 -7.42 -14.11 2.76
C ILE A 47 -8.25 -14.82 3.83
N ASP A 48 -8.90 -15.93 3.48
CA ASP A 48 -9.72 -16.71 4.42
C ASP A 48 -8.88 -17.24 5.62
N ALA A 49 -7.67 -17.71 5.35
CA ALA A 49 -6.78 -18.22 6.40
C ALA A 49 -6.31 -17.11 7.35
N LEU A 50 -5.98 -15.92 6.82
CA LEU A 50 -5.60 -14.76 7.65
C LEU A 50 -6.78 -14.28 8.50
N HIS A 51 -7.99 -14.20 7.94
CA HIS A 51 -9.19 -13.84 8.70
C HIS A 51 -9.53 -14.87 9.77
N ALA A 52 -9.40 -16.18 9.45
CA ALA A 52 -9.61 -17.25 10.44
C ALA A 52 -8.63 -17.15 11.62
N ALA A 53 -7.41 -16.64 11.38
CA ALA A 53 -6.42 -16.36 12.41
C ALA A 53 -6.62 -15.01 13.12
N GLY A 54 -7.65 -14.24 12.75
CA GLY A 54 -8.05 -12.97 13.39
C GLY A 54 -7.33 -11.73 12.89
N PHE A 55 -6.63 -11.79 11.74
CA PHE A 55 -5.98 -10.65 11.13
C PHE A 55 -6.96 -9.77 10.33
N ASP A 56 -6.78 -8.45 10.40
CA ASP A 56 -7.20 -7.55 9.34
C ASP A 56 -6.14 -7.54 8.23
N ILE A 57 -6.58 -7.33 6.98
CA ILE A 57 -5.71 -7.41 5.80
C ILE A 57 -5.71 -6.08 5.08
N ALA A 58 -4.54 -5.47 4.94
CA ALA A 58 -4.30 -4.34 4.06
C ALA A 58 -3.44 -4.76 2.86
N VAL A 59 -3.70 -4.18 1.70
CA VAL A 59 -2.86 -4.35 0.51
C VAL A 59 -2.37 -3.02 -0.02
N GLU A 60 -1.09 -2.97 -0.40
CA GLU A 60 -0.51 -1.90 -1.20
C GLU A 60 -0.17 -2.44 -2.60
N THR A 61 -0.98 -2.12 -3.60
CA THR A 61 -0.86 -2.61 -4.98
C THR A 61 -0.57 -1.48 -5.97
N ASN A 62 0.06 -1.81 -7.09
CA ASN A 62 0.17 -0.87 -8.21
C ASN A 62 -1.14 -0.73 -9.02
N GLY A 63 -2.14 -1.56 -8.73
CA GLY A 63 -3.47 -1.53 -9.33
C GLY A 63 -3.58 -2.16 -10.72
N THR A 64 -2.53 -2.85 -11.20
CA THR A 64 -2.57 -3.51 -12.52
C THR A 64 -3.42 -4.78 -12.53
N LEU A 65 -3.78 -5.30 -11.37
CA LEU A 65 -4.67 -6.44 -11.18
C LEU A 65 -5.87 -6.04 -10.32
N ALA A 66 -7.00 -6.70 -10.53
CA ALA A 66 -8.17 -6.54 -9.66
C ALA A 66 -7.91 -7.22 -8.31
N ALA A 67 -8.26 -6.53 -7.23
CA ALA A 67 -8.17 -7.09 -5.89
C ALA A 67 -9.29 -8.12 -5.67
N PRO A 68 -8.98 -9.28 -5.08
CA PRO A 68 -10.01 -10.22 -4.65
C PRO A 68 -10.85 -9.63 -3.51
N ASP A 69 -12.05 -10.18 -3.34
CA ASP A 69 -12.93 -9.84 -2.22
C ASP A 69 -12.30 -10.23 -0.87
N GLY A 70 -12.72 -9.56 0.19
CA GLY A 70 -12.30 -9.87 1.55
C GLY A 70 -11.09 -9.11 2.06
N ILE A 71 -10.49 -8.19 1.28
CA ILE A 71 -9.42 -7.31 1.76
C ILE A 71 -10.04 -6.13 2.52
N ASP A 72 -9.60 -5.92 3.78
CA ASP A 72 -10.17 -4.88 4.65
C ASP A 72 -9.72 -3.46 4.30
N TRP A 73 -8.51 -3.33 3.72
CA TRP A 73 -7.99 -2.05 3.26
C TRP A 73 -7.23 -2.19 1.94
N ILE A 74 -7.66 -1.47 0.92
CA ILE A 74 -6.99 -1.44 -0.39
C ILE A 74 -6.41 -0.06 -0.62
N THR A 75 -5.07 0.00 -0.72
CA THR A 75 -4.32 1.16 -1.21
C THR A 75 -3.81 0.89 -2.61
N VAL A 76 -4.20 1.73 -3.56
CA VAL A 76 -3.71 1.66 -4.94
C VAL A 76 -2.67 2.76 -5.16
N SER A 77 -1.50 2.37 -5.64
CA SER A 77 -0.39 3.28 -5.94
C SER A 77 0.07 3.11 -7.39
N PRO A 78 -0.57 3.76 -8.35
CA PRO A 78 -0.21 3.69 -9.77
C PRO A 78 1.27 3.99 -10.01
N LYS A 79 1.89 3.27 -10.95
CA LYS A 79 3.31 3.42 -11.30
C LYS A 79 3.47 3.72 -12.79
N GLY A 80 4.03 4.87 -13.09
CA GLY A 80 4.30 5.28 -14.47
C GLY A 80 3.05 5.22 -15.36
N LYS A 81 3.18 4.63 -16.54
CA LYS A 81 2.11 4.53 -17.55
C LYS A 81 1.42 3.15 -17.59
N ALA A 82 1.65 2.30 -16.60
CA ALA A 82 1.00 0.99 -16.54
C ALA A 82 -0.53 1.16 -16.46
N PRO A 83 -1.31 0.37 -17.21
CA PRO A 83 -2.77 0.46 -17.15
C PRO A 83 -3.24 0.02 -15.77
N VAL A 84 -4.07 0.85 -15.12
CA VAL A 84 -4.64 0.55 -13.81
C VAL A 84 -6.02 -0.05 -13.99
N VAL A 85 -6.21 -1.27 -13.49
CA VAL A 85 -7.47 -2.02 -13.48
C VAL A 85 -8.26 -1.73 -12.21
N GLN A 86 -7.60 -1.71 -11.05
CA GLN A 86 -8.21 -1.43 -9.76
C GLN A 86 -8.39 0.08 -9.56
N ARG A 87 -9.59 0.59 -9.86
CA ARG A 87 -9.92 2.02 -9.79
C ARG A 87 -10.84 2.37 -8.63
N SER A 88 -10.93 1.50 -7.65
CA SER A 88 -11.71 1.68 -6.42
C SER A 88 -10.98 1.11 -5.23
N GLY A 89 -11.28 1.62 -4.04
CA GLY A 89 -10.64 1.15 -2.81
C GLY A 89 -10.74 2.15 -1.67
N HIS A 90 -9.85 2.01 -0.71
CA HIS A 90 -9.82 2.88 0.47
C HIS A 90 -8.92 4.09 0.25
N GLU A 91 -7.76 3.89 -0.36
CA GLU A 91 -6.78 4.95 -0.59
C GLU A 91 -6.18 4.87 -2.00
N LEU A 92 -6.15 6.00 -2.69
CA LEU A 92 -5.26 6.21 -3.83
C LEU A 92 -4.04 6.99 -3.36
N LYS A 93 -2.84 6.40 -3.51
CA LYS A 93 -1.59 7.00 -3.06
C LYS A 93 -0.65 7.20 -4.26
N LEU A 94 -0.39 8.45 -4.63
CA LEU A 94 0.53 8.79 -5.71
C LEU A 94 1.90 9.18 -5.16
N VAL A 95 2.95 8.65 -5.77
CA VAL A 95 4.29 9.19 -5.59
C VAL A 95 4.36 10.54 -6.33
N PHE A 96 4.85 11.59 -5.65
CA PHE A 96 4.82 12.94 -6.19
C PHE A 96 6.14 13.71 -5.93
N PRO A 97 6.61 14.51 -6.90
CA PRO A 97 6.14 14.53 -8.28
C PRO A 97 6.57 13.27 -9.03
N GLN A 98 5.75 12.82 -9.97
CA GLN A 98 6.11 11.66 -10.82
C GLN A 98 5.81 12.01 -12.28
N PRO A 99 6.82 11.93 -13.19
CA PRO A 99 6.62 12.24 -14.60
C PRO A 99 5.50 11.38 -15.22
N GLY A 100 4.54 12.05 -15.86
CA GLY A 100 3.43 11.41 -16.55
C GLY A 100 2.26 10.96 -15.67
N LEU A 101 2.25 11.37 -14.39
CA LEU A 101 1.09 11.26 -13.50
C LEU A 101 0.68 12.65 -13.02
N ASP A 102 -0.55 13.05 -13.32
CA ASP A 102 -1.18 14.26 -12.77
C ASP A 102 -2.21 13.83 -11.71
N PRO A 103 -2.13 14.30 -10.47
CA PRO A 103 -3.12 13.98 -9.45
C PRO A 103 -4.56 14.31 -9.87
N ALA A 104 -4.76 15.33 -10.70
CA ALA A 104 -6.09 15.72 -11.18
C ALA A 104 -6.79 14.62 -12.00
N ASP A 105 -6.04 13.78 -12.70
CA ASP A 105 -6.58 12.68 -13.54
C ASP A 105 -7.27 11.58 -12.71
N TYR A 106 -7.03 11.56 -11.41
CA TYR A 106 -7.49 10.49 -10.50
C TYR A 106 -8.69 10.88 -9.65
N LEU A 107 -9.10 12.14 -9.61
CA LEU A 107 -10.17 12.62 -8.73
C LEU A 107 -11.56 12.03 -9.03
N GLY A 108 -11.74 11.48 -10.25
CA GLY A 108 -12.97 10.79 -10.63
C GLY A 108 -13.01 9.30 -10.26
N TRP A 109 -11.96 8.77 -9.62
CA TRP A 109 -11.91 7.37 -9.23
C TRP A 109 -12.59 7.14 -7.87
N ASP A 110 -13.07 5.93 -7.62
CA ASP A 110 -13.85 5.58 -6.43
C ASP A 110 -12.92 5.22 -5.25
N PHE A 111 -12.32 6.25 -4.65
CA PHE A 111 -11.49 6.12 -3.44
C PHE A 111 -11.99 7.05 -2.34
N LYS A 112 -11.90 6.57 -1.10
CA LYS A 112 -12.29 7.34 0.09
C LYS A 112 -11.23 8.38 0.48
N ARG A 113 -9.97 8.12 0.13
CA ARG A 113 -8.82 8.95 0.47
C ARG A 113 -7.87 9.09 -0.72
N PHE A 114 -7.33 10.29 -0.91
CA PHE A 114 -6.31 10.60 -1.89
C PHE A 114 -5.06 11.11 -1.16
N SER A 115 -3.91 10.51 -1.43
CA SER A 115 -2.65 10.81 -0.74
C SER A 115 -1.52 11.06 -1.73
N LEU A 116 -0.70 12.09 -1.45
CA LEU A 116 0.55 12.33 -2.15
C LEU A 116 1.72 11.93 -1.24
N GLN A 117 2.52 11.00 -1.71
CA GLN A 117 3.76 10.58 -1.06
C GLN A 117 4.94 11.19 -1.79
N PRO A 118 5.77 12.02 -1.14
CA PRO A 118 6.96 12.57 -1.77
C PRO A 118 7.84 11.47 -2.39
N MET A 119 8.31 11.71 -3.62
CA MET A 119 9.26 10.80 -4.26
C MET A 119 10.56 10.80 -3.45
N ASP A 120 11.04 9.61 -3.16
CA ASP A 120 12.29 9.38 -2.44
C ASP A 120 13.51 9.66 -3.34
N GLY A 121 14.67 9.87 -2.74
CA GLY A 121 15.95 10.13 -3.41
C GLY A 121 16.58 11.46 -2.99
N ASP A 122 17.53 11.92 -3.78
CA ASP A 122 18.35 13.11 -3.46
C ASP A 122 17.51 14.39 -3.30
N ALA A 123 16.39 14.48 -4.02
CA ALA A 123 15.45 15.62 -3.96
C ALA A 123 14.26 15.39 -3.00
N MET A 124 14.40 14.51 -1.99
CA MET A 124 13.27 14.14 -1.12
C MET A 124 12.66 15.34 -0.39
N MET A 125 13.48 16.30 0.05
CA MET A 125 13.00 17.50 0.76
C MET A 125 12.21 18.43 -0.16
N GLU A 126 12.71 18.66 -1.36
CA GLU A 126 12.05 19.47 -2.39
C GLU A 126 10.75 18.81 -2.82
N ASN A 127 10.75 17.50 -2.99
CA ASN A 127 9.55 16.73 -3.33
C ASN A 127 8.51 16.79 -2.20
N ALA A 128 8.95 16.75 -0.94
CA ALA A 128 8.06 16.87 0.22
C ALA A 128 7.41 18.26 0.27
N GLN A 129 8.18 19.31 0.03
CA GLN A 129 7.66 20.67 -0.05
C GLN A 129 6.66 20.82 -1.18
N ALA A 130 6.97 20.33 -2.37
CA ALA A 130 6.08 20.38 -3.53
C ALA A 130 4.77 19.61 -3.27
N ALA A 131 4.83 18.43 -2.67
CA ALA A 131 3.64 17.65 -2.29
C ALA A 131 2.79 18.38 -1.25
N PHE A 132 3.42 19.01 -0.27
CA PHE A 132 2.73 19.81 0.76
C PHE A 132 2.02 21.02 0.14
N GLU A 133 2.70 21.80 -0.71
CA GLU A 133 2.13 22.96 -1.39
C GLU A 133 0.96 22.56 -2.30
N TYR A 134 1.07 21.42 -2.98
CA TYR A 134 -0.03 20.87 -3.77
C TYR A 134 -1.23 20.54 -2.88
N CYS A 135 -1.04 19.86 -1.75
CA CYS A 135 -2.13 19.52 -0.83
C CYS A 135 -2.82 20.76 -0.23
N ILE A 136 -2.09 21.84 0.06
CA ILE A 136 -2.70 23.10 0.54
C ILE A 136 -3.65 23.69 -0.49
N THR A 137 -3.28 23.67 -1.77
CA THR A 137 -4.10 24.24 -2.85
C THR A 137 -5.16 23.27 -3.37
N HIS A 138 -5.07 21.99 -3.03
CA HIS A 138 -5.98 20.93 -3.45
C HIS A 138 -6.42 20.09 -2.22
N PRO A 139 -7.37 20.58 -1.42
CA PRO A 139 -7.70 20.02 -0.10
C PRO A 139 -8.28 18.60 -0.13
N GLN A 140 -8.63 18.05 -1.28
CA GLN A 140 -8.99 16.65 -1.48
C GLN A 140 -7.78 15.70 -1.37
N TRP A 141 -6.55 16.23 -1.49
CA TRP A 141 -5.32 15.48 -1.32
C TRP A 141 -4.73 15.68 0.07
N THR A 142 -4.17 14.63 0.64
CA THR A 142 -3.45 14.65 1.93
C THR A 142 -2.00 14.26 1.73
N LEU A 143 -1.10 14.91 2.48
CA LEU A 143 0.31 14.53 2.48
C LEU A 143 0.50 13.20 3.24
N SER A 144 1.19 12.25 2.61
CA SER A 144 1.59 10.97 3.20
C SER A 144 3.11 10.88 3.27
N LEU A 145 3.67 10.91 4.48
CA LEU A 145 5.12 10.83 4.68
C LEU A 145 5.52 9.41 5.07
N GLN A 146 6.67 8.96 4.57
CA GLN A 146 7.35 7.77 5.08
C GLN A 146 8.11 8.15 6.37
N THR A 147 7.37 8.29 7.46
CA THR A 147 7.86 8.86 8.73
C THR A 147 9.10 8.11 9.26
N HIS A 148 9.17 6.79 9.04
CA HIS A 148 10.34 6.00 9.43
C HIS A 148 11.65 6.53 8.81
N LYS A 149 11.62 6.99 7.56
CA LYS A 149 12.81 7.58 6.90
C LYS A 149 13.24 8.90 7.54
N TRP A 150 12.28 9.69 8.03
CA TRP A 150 12.56 10.99 8.64
C TRP A 150 13.19 10.87 10.04
N ILE A 151 12.87 9.80 10.75
CA ILE A 151 13.39 9.54 12.09
C ILE A 151 14.53 8.51 12.11
N GLY A 152 14.95 8.02 10.93
CA GLY A 152 16.02 7.02 10.80
C GLY A 152 15.63 5.64 11.39
N ALA A 153 14.36 5.33 11.48
CA ALA A 153 13.90 4.01 11.86
C ALA A 153 14.07 3.03 10.70
N PRO A 154 14.36 1.73 10.97
CA PRO A 154 14.51 0.71 9.94
C PRO A 154 13.22 0.43 9.19
#